data_881b5cb91b761b21ac9aaff40805e73f
#
_entry.id   881b5cb91b761b21ac9aaff40805e73f
#
_cell.length_a   1.000
_cell.length_b   1.000
_cell.length_c   1.000
_cell.angle_alpha   90.00
_cell.angle_beta   90.00
_cell.angle_gamma   90.00
#
_symmetry.space_group_name_H-M   'P 1'
#
loop_
_entity.id
_entity.type
_entity.pdbx_description
1 polymer ?
#
loop_
_entity_poly.entity_id
_entity_poly.type
_entity_poly.pdbx_seq_one_letter_code
_entity_poly.pdbx_strand_id
1 'polypeptide(L)'
;MPSDEHRAPGPSPQAADAIELLRRVPYGRLATSMRALPFLAVARHVVCDGRILLRMHSGFGYHEACDGSVVTYGADNYNAATAGEGGDDLWSVQFTGPAEIVHPGPEQAALFGTAPARANGEPFAPAYLRVDPHFVTEHTLGFGASPLVRHAA
;
A
#
# COMPACT_ATOMS: atom_id res chain seq x y z
N MET A 1 12.95 29.33 17.67
CA MET A 1 12.46 29.24 17.71
C MET A 1 11.54 28.40 17.34
N PRO A 2 10.87 28.54 17.01
CA PRO A 2 9.82 27.73 16.80
C PRO A 2 9.85 26.81 15.63
N SER A 3 10.90 26.75 14.98
CA SER A 3 10.90 25.89 13.80
C SER A 3 10.62 24.45 14.16
N ASP A 4 10.89 24.05 15.36
CA ASP A 4 10.64 22.67 15.69
C ASP A 4 9.18 22.39 15.85
N GLU A 5 8.38 23.40 16.03
CA GLU A 5 6.98 23.17 16.24
C GLU A 5 6.30 22.74 14.98
N HIS A 6 6.89 23.01 13.85
CA HIS A 6 6.26 22.66 12.59
C HIS A 6 6.79 21.37 12.03
N ARG A 7 7.69 20.72 12.74
CA ARG A 7 8.26 19.49 12.25
C ARG A 7 7.28 18.38 12.45
N ALA A 8 6.97 17.67 11.40
CA ALA A 8 6.07 16.53 11.50
C ALA A 8 6.69 15.48 12.41
N PRO A 9 5.91 14.88 13.27
CA PRO A 9 6.41 13.77 14.07
C PRO A 9 6.80 12.61 13.17
N GLY A 10 7.75 11.84 13.60
CA GLY A 10 8.11 10.63 12.89
C GLY A 10 6.97 9.62 12.92
N PRO A 11 7.08 8.56 12.16
CA PRO A 11 6.02 7.55 12.13
C PRO A 11 5.89 6.89 13.50
N SER A 12 4.67 6.52 13.86
CA SER A 12 4.43 5.79 15.09
C SER A 12 5.06 4.40 14.94
N PRO A 13 5.32 3.69 16.04
CA PRO A 13 5.81 2.32 15.94
C PRO A 13 4.90 1.43 15.10
N GLN A 14 3.59 1.62 15.21
CA GLN A 14 2.66 0.84 14.42
C GLN A 14 2.81 1.16 12.94
N ALA A 15 2.99 2.42 12.59
CA ALA A 15 3.18 2.80 11.19
C ALA A 15 4.50 2.25 10.66
N ALA A 16 5.56 2.25 11.47
CA ALA A 16 6.84 1.70 11.05
C ALA A 16 6.74 0.21 10.80
N ASP A 17 6.02 -0.53 11.64
CA ASP A 17 5.83 -1.96 11.44
C ASP A 17 5.02 -2.24 10.19
N ALA A 18 3.98 -1.46 9.94
CA ALA A 18 3.15 -1.63 8.75
C ALA A 18 3.94 -1.38 7.48
N ILE A 19 4.83 -0.39 7.49
CA ILE A 19 5.67 -0.10 6.33
C ILE A 19 6.64 -1.25 6.10
N GLU A 20 7.20 -1.84 7.16
CA GLU A 20 8.07 -2.99 7.01
C GLU A 20 7.34 -4.17 6.38
N LEU A 21 6.10 -4.41 6.78
CA LEU A 21 5.30 -5.46 6.17
C LEU A 21 5.00 -5.14 4.71
N LEU A 22 4.68 -3.88 4.42
CA LEU A 22 4.40 -3.47 3.05
C LEU A 22 5.60 -3.73 2.14
N ARG A 23 6.81 -3.52 2.64
CA ARG A 23 8.02 -3.74 1.85
C ARG A 23 8.25 -5.21 1.49
N ARG A 24 7.60 -6.13 2.18
CA ARG A 24 7.79 -7.57 1.94
C ARG A 24 7.03 -8.07 0.73
N VAL A 25 6.07 -7.31 0.23
CA VAL A 25 5.28 -7.70 -0.93
C VAL A 25 5.33 -6.58 -1.96
N PRO A 26 5.26 -6.89 -3.26
CA PRO A 26 5.41 -5.86 -4.30
C PRO A 26 4.10 -5.23 -4.75
N TYR A 27 2.96 -5.88 -4.55
CA TYR A 27 1.67 -5.42 -5.07
C TYR A 27 0.64 -5.30 -3.97
N GLY A 28 -0.27 -4.36 -4.15
CA GLY A 28 -1.41 -4.21 -3.29
C GLY A 28 -2.60 -3.70 -4.08
N ARG A 29 -3.61 -3.22 -3.36
CA ARG A 29 -4.84 -2.75 -3.97
C ARG A 29 -5.19 -1.37 -3.45
N LEU A 30 -5.54 -0.52 -4.37
CA LEU A 30 -5.93 0.84 -4.09
C LEU A 30 -7.44 0.92 -4.12
N ALA A 31 -8.04 1.52 -3.10
CA ALA A 31 -9.48 1.64 -3.00
C ALA A 31 -9.87 3.10 -2.89
N THR A 32 -10.84 3.51 -3.69
CA THR A 32 -11.48 4.81 -3.57
C THR A 32 -12.82 4.74 -4.31
N SER A 33 -13.47 5.87 -4.50
CA SER A 33 -14.74 5.93 -5.23
C SER A 33 -14.56 6.72 -6.51
N MET A 34 -15.21 6.25 -7.56
CA MET A 34 -15.28 6.98 -8.81
C MET A 34 -16.76 7.19 -9.08
N ARG A 35 -17.23 8.44 -9.07
CA ARG A 35 -18.65 8.78 -9.26
C ARG A 35 -19.52 8.02 -8.26
N ALA A 36 -19.10 8.04 -7.00
CA ALA A 36 -19.78 7.37 -5.89
C ALA A 36 -19.78 5.84 -5.97
N LEU A 37 -19.09 5.24 -6.94
CA LEU A 37 -18.94 3.79 -6.99
C LEU A 37 -17.57 3.42 -6.47
N PRO A 38 -17.50 2.58 -5.44
CA PRO A 38 -16.21 2.12 -4.93
C PRO A 38 -15.55 1.18 -5.93
N PHE A 39 -14.21 1.20 -5.96
CA PHE A 39 -13.46 0.30 -6.82
C PHE A 39 -12.15 -0.10 -6.16
N LEU A 40 -11.58 -1.17 -6.66
CA LEU A 40 -10.26 -1.63 -6.27
C LEU A 40 -9.38 -1.68 -7.51
N ALA A 41 -8.16 -1.20 -7.38
CA ALA A 41 -7.20 -1.24 -8.47
C ALA A 41 -5.89 -1.86 -7.97
N VAL A 42 -5.32 -2.75 -8.75
CA VAL A 42 -4.04 -3.37 -8.41
C VAL A 42 -2.93 -2.38 -8.75
N ALA A 43 -1.94 -2.26 -7.88
CA ALA A 43 -0.81 -1.40 -8.12
C ALA A 43 0.46 -1.98 -7.52
N ARG A 44 1.58 -1.71 -8.16
CA ARG A 44 2.90 -1.98 -7.64
C ARG A 44 3.30 -0.81 -6.74
N HIS A 45 3.88 -1.08 -5.59
CA HIS A 45 4.26 0.00 -4.68
C HIS A 45 5.74 0.00 -4.36
N VAL A 46 6.24 1.17 -4.02
CA VAL A 46 7.53 1.34 -3.35
C VAL A 46 7.34 2.41 -2.29
N VAL A 47 8.17 2.39 -1.26
CA VAL A 47 8.09 3.37 -0.19
C VAL A 47 9.28 4.30 -0.32
N CYS A 48 9.02 5.60 -0.38
CA CYS A 48 10.06 6.63 -0.46
C CYS A 48 9.73 7.75 0.50
N ASP A 49 10.64 8.05 1.40
CA ASP A 49 10.51 9.19 2.32
C ASP A 49 9.18 9.16 3.09
N GLY A 50 8.79 7.99 3.55
CA GLY A 50 7.56 7.86 4.34
C GLY A 50 6.29 7.93 3.53
N ARG A 51 6.38 8.01 2.22
CA ARG A 51 5.22 8.05 1.34
C ARG A 51 5.19 6.81 0.47
N ILE A 52 4.01 6.48 0.00
CA ILE A 52 3.84 5.30 -0.84
C ILE A 52 3.69 5.77 -2.27
N LEU A 53 4.58 5.30 -3.13
CA LEU A 53 4.46 5.55 -4.56
C LEU A 53 3.86 4.33 -5.21
N LEU A 54 2.90 4.54 -6.10
CA LEU A 54 2.19 3.46 -6.79
C LEU A 54 2.37 3.59 -8.29
N ARG A 55 2.54 2.44 -8.95
CA ARG A 55 2.56 2.37 -10.42
C ARG A 55 1.38 1.52 -10.85
N MET A 56 0.59 2.04 -11.77
CA MET A 56 -0.58 1.35 -12.28
C MET A 56 -0.74 1.63 -13.77
N HIS A 57 -1.61 0.89 -14.42
CA HIS A 57 -1.88 1.11 -15.84
C HIS A 57 -2.76 2.34 -16.00
N SER A 58 -2.34 3.28 -16.85
CA SER A 58 -3.09 4.52 -17.04
C SER A 58 -4.37 4.32 -17.81
N GLY A 59 -4.47 3.27 -18.60
CA GLY A 59 -5.61 3.07 -19.48
C GLY A 59 -6.94 2.83 -18.77
N PHE A 60 -6.90 2.49 -17.46
CA PHE A 60 -8.15 2.28 -16.72
C PHE A 60 -8.70 3.57 -16.12
N GLY A 61 -7.92 4.63 -16.09
CA GLY A 61 -8.38 5.91 -15.53
C GLY A 61 -8.46 5.97 -14.02
N TYR A 62 -8.01 4.93 -13.30
CA TYR A 62 -8.11 4.93 -11.84
C TYR A 62 -7.24 5.99 -11.20
N HIS A 63 -6.07 6.26 -11.79
CA HIS A 63 -5.17 7.28 -11.27
C HIS A 63 -5.81 8.67 -11.30
N GLU A 64 -6.58 8.95 -12.33
CA GLU A 64 -7.26 10.24 -12.43
C GLU A 64 -8.36 10.36 -11.39
N ALA A 65 -9.08 9.27 -11.14
CA ALA A 65 -10.12 9.27 -10.10
C ALA A 65 -9.54 9.47 -8.70
N CYS A 66 -8.30 9.05 -8.49
CA CYS A 66 -7.65 9.16 -7.19
C CYS A 66 -6.99 10.51 -6.97
N ASP A 67 -6.66 11.23 -8.04
CA ASP A 67 -5.90 12.47 -7.93
C ASP A 67 -6.67 13.50 -7.11
N GLY A 68 -6.07 13.98 -6.03
CA GLY A 68 -6.71 14.93 -5.13
C GLY A 68 -7.73 14.32 -4.18
N SER A 69 -7.82 13.01 -4.13
CA SER A 69 -8.79 12.33 -3.27
C SER A 69 -8.11 11.62 -2.12
N VAL A 70 -8.89 11.29 -1.11
CA VAL A 70 -8.41 10.41 -0.04
C VAL A 70 -8.65 8.97 -0.50
N VAL A 71 -7.63 8.16 -0.38
CA VAL A 71 -7.68 6.77 -0.83
C VAL A 71 -7.18 5.86 0.29
N THR A 72 -7.43 4.56 0.15
CA THR A 72 -6.82 3.55 1.00
C THR A 72 -6.03 2.60 0.12
N TYR A 73 -4.77 2.38 0.49
CA TYR A 73 -3.93 1.40 -0.18
C TYR A 73 -3.66 0.26 0.78
N GLY A 74 -3.96 -0.95 0.38
CA GLY A 74 -3.79 -2.13 1.22
C GLY A 74 -2.93 -3.18 0.58
N ALA A 75 -2.20 -3.93 1.41
CA ALA A 75 -1.40 -5.06 0.96
C ALA A 75 -1.43 -6.13 2.02
N ASP A 76 -1.09 -7.34 1.63
CA ASP A 76 -1.18 -8.50 2.52
C ASP A 76 -0.24 -9.60 2.03
N ASN A 77 -0.16 -10.66 2.81
CA ASN A 77 0.65 -11.82 2.45
C ASN A 77 -0.20 -13.02 2.01
N TYR A 78 -1.45 -12.77 1.60
CA TYR A 78 -2.37 -13.88 1.36
C TYR A 78 -1.92 -14.83 0.26
N ASN A 79 -1.23 -14.30 -0.74
CA ASN A 79 -0.77 -15.14 -1.84
C ASN A 79 0.44 -16.00 -1.48
N ALA A 80 1.21 -15.60 -0.49
CA ALA A 80 2.44 -16.30 -0.13
C ALA A 80 2.27 -17.19 1.09
N ALA A 81 1.30 -16.90 1.93
CA ALA A 81 1.14 -17.61 3.20
C ALA A 81 0.41 -18.93 3.01
N THR A 82 0.77 -19.87 3.84
CA THR A 82 0.02 -21.12 3.95
C THR A 82 -0.81 -21.03 5.22
N ALA A 83 -2.06 -20.64 5.07
CA ALA A 83 -2.93 -20.43 6.22
C ALA A 83 -3.55 -21.74 6.67
N GLY A 84 -4.07 -21.73 7.86
CA GLY A 84 -4.77 -22.89 8.42
C GLY A 84 -4.02 -23.46 9.62
N GLU A 85 -4.51 -24.57 10.14
CA GLU A 85 -3.94 -25.18 11.33
C GLU A 85 -2.47 -25.49 11.10
N GLY A 86 -1.59 -24.96 11.94
CA GLY A 86 -0.16 -25.13 11.76
C GLY A 86 0.44 -24.28 10.65
N GLY A 87 -0.35 -23.45 9.99
CA GLY A 87 0.15 -22.64 8.92
C GLY A 87 0.58 -21.25 9.34
N ASP A 88 0.89 -20.44 8.37
CA ASP A 88 1.37 -19.09 8.61
C ASP A 88 0.28 -18.16 9.08
N ASP A 89 0.64 -17.17 9.84
CA ASP A 89 -0.28 -16.10 10.17
C ASP A 89 -0.50 -15.24 8.93
N LEU A 90 -1.72 -14.74 8.81
CA LEU A 90 -2.05 -13.80 7.74
C LEU A 90 -1.96 -12.40 8.29
N TRP A 91 -1.41 -11.50 7.51
CA TRP A 91 -1.40 -10.09 7.88
C TRP A 91 -1.87 -9.23 6.73
N SER A 92 -2.44 -8.09 7.07
CA SER A 92 -2.77 -7.06 6.11
C SER A 92 -2.46 -5.70 6.71
N VAL A 93 -2.08 -4.76 5.86
CA VAL A 93 -1.81 -3.39 6.26
C VAL A 93 -2.59 -2.46 5.35
N GLN A 94 -3.05 -1.35 5.91
CA GLN A 94 -3.82 -0.37 5.15
C GLN A 94 -3.31 1.02 5.49
N PHE A 95 -3.15 1.82 4.45
CA PHE A 95 -2.65 3.18 4.55
C PHE A 95 -3.67 4.09 3.89
N THR A 96 -4.23 5.02 4.66
CA THR A 96 -5.28 5.91 4.17
C THR A 96 -4.79 7.35 4.22
N GLY A 97 -4.94 8.06 3.14
CA GLY A 97 -4.54 9.45 3.06
C GLY A 97 -4.75 10.02 1.66
N PRO A 98 -4.38 11.29 1.48
CA PRO A 98 -4.55 11.93 0.19
C PRO A 98 -3.59 11.37 -0.86
N ALA A 99 -4.06 11.32 -2.08
CA ALA A 99 -3.27 10.85 -3.20
C ALA A 99 -3.19 11.92 -4.27
N GLU A 100 -2.08 11.92 -5.02
CA GLU A 100 -1.97 12.79 -6.18
C GLU A 100 -1.11 12.15 -7.24
N ILE A 101 -1.37 12.49 -8.48
CA ILE A 101 -0.57 12.01 -9.61
C ILE A 101 0.81 12.66 -9.51
N VAL A 102 1.84 11.85 -9.69
CA VAL A 102 3.22 12.32 -9.68
C VAL A 102 3.95 11.78 -10.91
N HIS A 103 5.08 12.40 -11.21
CA HIS A 103 5.91 11.99 -12.34
C HIS A 103 7.32 11.73 -11.81
N PRO A 104 7.59 10.51 -11.35
CA PRO A 104 8.88 10.20 -10.73
C PRO A 104 9.99 10.30 -11.74
N GLY A 105 11.15 10.72 -11.25
CA GLY A 105 12.35 10.73 -12.08
C GLY A 105 12.87 9.32 -12.30
N PRO A 106 13.94 9.17 -13.12
CA PRO A 106 14.45 7.84 -13.48
C PRO A 106 14.84 7.00 -12.27
N GLU A 107 15.40 7.63 -11.24
CA GLU A 107 15.85 6.88 -10.07
C GLU A 107 14.69 6.27 -9.31
N GLN A 108 13.64 7.05 -9.09
CA GLN A 108 12.47 6.52 -8.39
C GLN A 108 11.72 5.51 -9.25
N ALA A 109 11.60 5.79 -10.55
CA ALA A 109 10.92 4.87 -11.45
C ALA A 109 11.62 3.51 -11.48
N ALA A 110 12.93 3.50 -11.38
CA ALA A 110 13.69 2.25 -11.39
C ALA A 110 13.41 1.37 -10.19
N LEU A 111 12.97 1.95 -9.07
CA LEU A 111 12.68 1.17 -7.88
C LEU A 111 11.51 0.20 -8.08
N PHE A 112 10.64 0.48 -9.04
CA PHE A 112 9.50 -0.39 -9.30
C PHE A 112 9.88 -1.69 -10.03
N GLY A 113 11.06 -1.74 -10.60
CA GLY A 113 11.49 -2.92 -11.36
C GLY A 113 10.81 -3.01 -12.72
N THR A 114 10.84 -4.18 -13.30
CA THR A 114 10.29 -4.40 -14.64
C THR A 114 8.79 -4.17 -14.66
N ALA A 115 8.33 -3.37 -15.60
CA ALA A 115 6.92 -3.12 -15.74
C ALA A 115 6.23 -4.29 -16.45
N PRO A 116 4.93 -4.51 -16.20
CA PRO A 116 4.19 -5.49 -16.98
C PRO A 116 4.23 -5.11 -18.47
N ALA A 117 4.15 -6.11 -19.33
CA ALA A 117 4.08 -5.84 -20.76
C ALA A 117 2.69 -5.41 -21.17
N ARG A 118 1.67 -5.93 -20.52
CA ARG A 118 0.28 -5.71 -20.92
C ARG A 118 -0.64 -5.56 -19.72
N ALA A 119 -1.74 -4.87 -19.92
CA ALA A 119 -2.83 -4.79 -18.98
C ALA A 119 -4.12 -5.03 -19.76
N ASN A 120 -4.85 -6.08 -19.45
CA ASN A 120 -6.06 -6.49 -20.18
C ASN A 120 -5.83 -6.56 -21.70
N GLY A 121 -4.67 -7.06 -22.09
CA GLY A 121 -4.36 -7.22 -23.51
C GLY A 121 -3.82 -6.01 -24.21
N GLU A 122 -3.82 -4.84 -23.58
CA GLU A 122 -3.25 -3.62 -24.15
C GLU A 122 -1.82 -3.44 -23.66
N PRO A 123 -0.98 -2.74 -24.39
CA PRO A 123 0.33 -2.40 -23.88
C PRO A 123 0.22 -1.64 -22.56
N PHE A 124 1.04 -2.02 -21.59
CA PHE A 124 1.02 -1.36 -20.30
C PHE A 124 1.54 0.08 -20.43
N ALA A 125 0.78 1.03 -19.93
CA ALA A 125 1.19 2.44 -19.92
C ALA A 125 1.18 2.91 -18.47
N PRO A 126 2.34 3.23 -17.89
CA PRO A 126 2.41 3.52 -16.47
C PRO A 126 1.82 4.89 -16.12
N ALA A 127 1.15 4.92 -15.00
CA ALA A 127 0.77 6.15 -14.31
C ALA A 127 1.20 5.98 -12.86
N TYR A 128 1.54 7.08 -12.21
CA TYR A 128 2.09 7.03 -10.86
C TYR A 128 1.27 7.92 -9.93
N LEU A 129 1.02 7.42 -8.74
CA LEU A 129 0.37 8.16 -7.66
C LEU A 129 1.27 8.16 -6.45
N ARG A 130 1.17 9.20 -5.64
CA ARG A 130 1.79 9.24 -4.32
C ARG A 130 0.69 9.31 -3.30
N VAL A 131 0.76 8.44 -2.31
CA VAL A 131 -0.18 8.44 -1.18
C VAL A 131 0.57 8.87 0.06
N ASP A 132 0.05 9.88 0.76
CA ASP A 132 0.60 10.34 2.03
C ASP A 132 -0.21 9.66 3.13
N PRO A 133 0.34 8.67 3.82
CA PRO A 133 -0.45 7.92 4.79
C PRO A 133 -0.68 8.71 6.06
N HIS A 134 -1.93 9.06 6.32
CA HIS A 134 -2.31 9.74 7.54
C HIS A 134 -2.86 8.76 8.57
N PHE A 135 -3.47 7.68 8.12
CA PHE A 135 -3.99 6.64 9.00
C PHE A 135 -3.42 5.31 8.55
N VAL A 136 -2.95 4.53 9.51
CA VAL A 136 -2.32 3.25 9.21
C VAL A 136 -2.96 2.21 10.11
N THR A 137 -3.39 1.09 9.54
CA THR A 137 -3.91 -0.03 10.34
C THR A 137 -3.20 -1.31 9.93
N GLU A 138 -3.09 -2.20 10.88
CA GLU A 138 -2.48 -3.50 10.67
C GLU A 138 -3.38 -4.55 11.31
N HIS A 139 -3.65 -5.62 10.59
CA HIS A 139 -4.48 -6.72 11.09
C HIS A 139 -3.73 -8.03 10.93
N THR A 140 -3.89 -8.90 11.89
CA THR A 140 -3.25 -10.21 11.88
C THR A 140 -4.28 -11.27 12.20
N LEU A 141 -4.28 -12.36 11.45
CA LEU A 141 -5.05 -13.55 11.76
C LEU A 141 -4.07 -14.66 12.07
N GLY A 142 -4.09 -15.17 13.29
CA GLY A 142 -3.15 -16.16 13.71
C GLY A 142 -3.70 -17.56 13.59
N PHE A 143 -2.91 -18.45 13.02
CA PHE A 143 -3.29 -19.86 12.87
C PHE A 143 -2.35 -20.79 13.64
N GLY A 144 -1.34 -20.22 14.30
CA GLY A 144 -0.42 -21.03 15.08
C GLY A 144 -1.01 -21.51 16.35
N ALA A 145 -0.35 -22.48 16.92
CA ALA A 145 -0.81 -22.98 18.15
C ALA A 145 -0.50 -22.14 19.27
N SER A 146 -0.29 -21.04 19.15
CA SER A 146 0.15 -20.26 20.06
C SER A 146 -0.66 -20.05 20.96
N PRO A 147 -0.51 -20.12 21.65
CA PRO A 147 -1.04 -20.03 22.57
C PRO A 147 -1.62 -19.12 23.11
N LEU A 148 -2.06 -18.81 22.83
CA LEU A 148 -2.75 -18.08 23.16
C LEU A 148 -3.13 -18.30 24.22
N VAL A 149 -3.13 -18.97 24.12
CA VAL A 149 -3.30 -19.49 24.98
C VAL A 149 -2.87 -18.87 26.00
N ARG A 150 -1.90 -18.50 25.90
CA ARG A 150 -1.31 -17.89 26.73
C ARG A 150 -2.11 -16.97 27.30
N HIS A 151 -2.82 -16.49 26.87
CA HIS A 151 -3.44 -15.51 27.38
C HIS A 151 -4.56 -15.91 27.89
N ALA A 152 -4.66 -16.80 27.59
CA ALA A 152 -5.75 -17.20 28.04
C ALA A 152 -5.78 -17.01 29.44
N ALA A 153 -4.99 -16.87 29.89
CA ALA A 153 -5.08 -16.73 31.14
C ALA A 153 -5.66 -15.78 31.72
#